data_867c55e44e68fb61d7580563ef0e6c40
#
_entry.id   867c55e44e68fb61d7580563ef0e6c40
#
_cell.length_a   1.000
_cell.length_b   1.000
_cell.length_c   1.000
_cell.angle_alpha   90.00
_cell.angle_beta   90.00
_cell.angle_gamma   90.00
#
_symmetry.space_group_name_H-M   'P 1'
#
loop_
_entity.id
_entity.type
_entity.pdbx_description
1 polymer ?
#
loop_
_entity_poly.entity_id
_entity_poly.type
_entity_poly.pdbx_seq_one_letter_code
_entity_poly.pdbx_strand_id
1 'polypeptide(L)'
;MVIANPIYDVVFKRMMENERVAKFFIGTLLEQVIEMVEVKPQEFTYTDELAGLAVFRLDFIATIRTETGELKKLLIEIQKAKNQIDLMRFRNYLAEQYKKEDTVNNEIVVLPLTTIYILGFLLPEIHTPCLKVERNYRDQINKTTLTTKSDFVEKLTHDSYIVQVDRITDRYQTHLDKLLSIFEQTNFVDDKRIIKEFTHEVDLEEIKIATDILHHSGTNTEEKRKIETEQEAWRTVNAMFEGKEKKYQKELAEKDQALTEKDQALMENKKALTEKDLLIAELMRKLDAKR
;
A
#
# COMPACT_ATOMS: atom_id res chain seq x y z
N MET A 1 10.15 -26.83 5.67
CA MET A 1 9.42 -26.53 6.94
C MET A 1 8.12 -25.83 6.59
N VAL A 2 7.02 -26.16 7.27
CA VAL A 2 5.72 -25.51 7.04
C VAL A 2 5.58 -24.29 7.94
N ILE A 3 5.20 -23.13 7.39
CA ILE A 3 5.05 -21.86 8.10
C ILE A 3 3.73 -21.18 7.76
N ALA A 4 3.20 -20.37 8.68
CA ALA A 4 2.08 -19.48 8.40
C ALA A 4 2.52 -18.33 7.47
N ASN A 5 1.62 -17.88 6.60
CA ASN A 5 1.89 -16.77 5.68
C ASN A 5 1.91 -15.43 6.44
N PRO A 6 3.05 -14.72 6.50
CA PRO A 6 3.19 -13.50 7.29
C PRO A 6 2.46 -12.27 6.70
N ILE A 7 1.77 -12.40 5.58
CA ILE A 7 0.91 -11.33 5.05
C ILE A 7 -0.37 -11.15 5.90
N TYR A 8 -0.72 -12.12 6.74
CA TYR A 8 -1.82 -11.99 7.67
C TYR A 8 -1.41 -11.16 8.89
N ASP A 9 -2.24 -10.19 9.28
CA ASP A 9 -1.94 -9.23 10.34
C ASP A 9 -1.64 -9.90 11.68
N VAL A 10 -2.41 -10.95 12.03
CA VAL A 10 -2.17 -11.71 13.27
C VAL A 10 -0.82 -12.44 13.26
N VAL A 11 -0.39 -12.93 12.09
CA VAL A 11 0.89 -13.62 11.91
C VAL A 11 2.05 -12.64 11.94
N PHE A 12 1.92 -11.53 11.21
CA PHE A 12 2.92 -10.47 11.20
C PHE A 12 3.12 -9.87 12.59
N LYS A 13 2.03 -9.59 13.30
CA LYS A 13 2.07 -9.14 14.70
C LYS A 13 2.89 -10.08 15.55
N ARG A 14 2.60 -11.37 15.48
CA ARG A 14 3.30 -12.38 16.26
C ARG A 14 4.80 -12.43 15.96
N MET A 15 5.16 -12.28 14.68
CA MET A 15 6.56 -12.20 14.26
C MET A 15 7.24 -10.94 14.80
N MET A 16 6.57 -9.77 14.73
CA MET A 16 7.13 -8.49 15.16
C MET A 16 7.14 -8.28 16.68
N GLU A 17 6.44 -9.10 17.47
CA GLU A 17 6.54 -9.13 18.92
C GLU A 17 7.94 -9.62 19.40
N ASN A 18 8.67 -10.34 18.53
CA ASN A 18 10.05 -10.71 18.83
C ASN A 18 11.00 -9.56 18.46
N GLU A 19 11.62 -8.95 19.45
CA GLU A 19 12.49 -7.78 19.27
C GLU A 19 13.63 -8.02 18.27
N ARG A 20 14.26 -9.22 18.32
CA ARG A 20 15.37 -9.56 17.43
C ARG A 20 14.91 -9.65 15.97
N VAL A 21 13.76 -10.27 15.74
CA VAL A 21 13.15 -10.38 14.42
C VAL A 21 12.70 -9.00 13.93
N ALA A 22 12.09 -8.18 14.78
CA ALA A 22 11.67 -6.82 14.43
C ALA A 22 12.87 -5.93 14.05
N LYS A 23 13.97 -5.99 14.83
CA LYS A 23 15.22 -5.30 14.51
C LYS A 23 15.81 -5.75 13.17
N PHE A 24 15.82 -7.04 12.91
CA PHE A 24 16.31 -7.60 11.66
C PHE A 24 15.42 -7.17 10.47
N PHE A 25 14.10 -7.28 10.61
CA PHE A 25 13.14 -6.87 9.59
C PHE A 25 13.32 -5.39 9.22
N ILE A 26 13.27 -4.51 10.21
CA ILE A 26 13.37 -3.07 10.00
C ILE A 26 14.77 -2.70 9.52
N GLY A 27 15.79 -3.21 10.18
CA GLY A 27 17.19 -2.88 9.86
C GLY A 27 17.59 -3.30 8.45
N THR A 28 17.14 -4.47 8.00
CA THR A 28 17.41 -4.98 6.65
C THR A 28 16.72 -4.12 5.58
N LEU A 29 15.46 -3.69 5.80
CA LEU A 29 14.75 -2.82 4.86
C LEU A 29 15.32 -1.41 4.81
N LEU A 30 15.72 -0.86 5.96
CA LEU A 30 16.26 0.49 6.06
C LEU A 30 17.77 0.55 5.75
N GLU A 31 18.44 -0.60 5.62
CA GLU A 31 19.91 -0.71 5.50
C GLU A 31 20.63 0.00 6.66
N GLN A 32 20.11 -0.16 7.90
CA GLN A 32 20.60 0.48 9.11
C GLN A 32 20.62 -0.52 10.27
N VAL A 33 21.60 -0.38 11.14
CA VAL A 33 21.63 -1.12 12.41
C VAL A 33 20.65 -0.48 13.38
N ILE A 34 19.75 -1.31 13.94
CA ILE A 34 18.72 -0.88 14.88
C ILE A 34 19.13 -1.31 16.29
N GLU A 35 19.42 -0.33 17.15
CA GLU A 35 19.75 -0.58 18.56
C GLU A 35 18.51 -0.90 19.40
N MET A 36 17.42 -0.17 19.13
CA MET A 36 16.18 -0.29 19.88
C MET A 36 14.99 -0.28 18.93
N VAL A 37 14.00 -1.12 19.20
CA VAL A 37 12.72 -1.11 18.53
C VAL A 37 11.60 -1.30 19.55
N GLU A 38 10.59 -0.44 19.46
CA GLU A 38 9.33 -0.58 20.18
C GLU A 38 8.20 -0.65 19.16
N VAL A 39 7.63 -1.82 18.97
CA VAL A 39 6.52 -2.06 18.04
C VAL A 39 5.20 -2.01 18.79
N LYS A 40 4.30 -1.15 18.39
CA LYS A 40 2.94 -1.03 18.93
C LYS A 40 1.93 -1.34 17.83
N PRO A 41 1.12 -2.40 17.98
CA PRO A 41 -0.03 -2.58 17.10
C PRO A 41 -1.03 -1.46 17.32
N GLN A 42 -1.60 -0.93 16.25
CA GLN A 42 -2.69 0.04 16.30
C GLN A 42 -3.94 -0.64 15.75
N GLU A 43 -4.96 -0.75 16.59
CA GLU A 43 -6.25 -1.27 16.17
C GLU A 43 -7.10 -0.11 15.66
N PHE A 44 -7.49 -0.14 14.39
CA PHE A 44 -8.47 0.75 13.81
C PHE A 44 -9.74 -0.02 13.49
N THR A 45 -10.85 0.48 14.03
CA THR A 45 -12.17 0.04 13.60
C THR A 45 -12.67 1.03 12.56
N TYR A 46 -12.69 0.64 11.30
CA TYR A 46 -13.38 1.39 10.27
C TYR A 46 -14.80 0.86 10.16
N THR A 47 -15.77 1.70 10.44
CA THR A 47 -17.17 1.40 10.21
C THR A 47 -17.56 2.03 8.87
N ASP A 48 -17.77 1.22 7.84
CA ASP A 48 -18.45 1.69 6.64
C ASP A 48 -19.95 1.79 6.96
N GLU A 49 -20.43 3.00 7.22
CA GLU A 49 -21.84 3.28 7.57
C GLU A 49 -22.79 2.82 6.45
N LEU A 50 -22.34 2.80 5.19
CA LEU A 50 -23.12 2.35 4.03
C LEU A 50 -23.18 0.83 3.91
N ALA A 51 -22.18 0.11 4.41
CA ALA A 51 -22.11 -1.34 4.34
C ALA A 51 -22.47 -2.04 5.65
N GLY A 52 -22.59 -1.31 6.76
CA GLY A 52 -22.85 -1.85 8.09
C GLY A 52 -21.77 -2.79 8.62
N LEU A 53 -20.55 -2.69 8.10
CA LEU A 53 -19.42 -3.55 8.43
C LEU A 53 -18.35 -2.78 9.18
N ALA A 54 -17.96 -3.31 10.34
CA ALA A 54 -16.75 -2.89 11.04
C ALA A 54 -15.59 -3.79 10.56
N VAL A 55 -14.59 -3.18 9.91
CA VAL A 55 -13.36 -3.88 9.51
C VAL A 55 -12.27 -3.52 10.50
N PHE A 56 -11.78 -4.51 11.21
CA PHE A 56 -10.61 -4.36 12.07
C PHE A 56 -9.35 -4.49 11.23
N ARG A 57 -8.42 -3.55 11.35
CA ARG A 57 -7.09 -3.64 10.78
C ARG A 57 -6.05 -3.25 11.81
N LEU A 58 -4.95 -3.96 11.77
CA LEU A 58 -3.78 -3.70 12.58
C LEU A 58 -2.74 -3.04 11.69
N ASP A 59 -2.55 -1.74 11.88
CA ASP A 59 -1.37 -1.04 11.42
C ASP A 59 -0.32 -1.09 12.52
N PHE A 60 0.95 -1.04 12.18
CA PHE A 60 2.02 -1.12 13.17
C PHE A 60 2.77 0.20 13.20
N ILE A 61 2.98 0.70 14.41
CA ILE A 61 3.90 1.81 14.66
C ILE A 61 5.12 1.23 15.35
N ALA A 62 6.30 1.54 14.82
CA ALA A 62 7.54 1.26 15.51
C ALA A 62 8.28 2.57 15.78
N THR A 63 8.77 2.74 17.01
CA THR A 63 9.79 3.74 17.32
C THR A 63 11.14 3.02 17.36
N ILE A 64 12.09 3.52 16.58
CA ILE A 64 13.42 2.94 16.50
C ILE A 64 14.48 3.94 16.91
N ARG A 65 15.59 3.40 17.43
CA ARG A 65 16.87 4.11 17.57
C ARG A 65 17.89 3.40 16.71
N THR A 66 18.55 4.17 15.84
CA THR A 66 19.66 3.67 15.03
C THR A 66 20.96 3.65 15.83
N GLU A 67 21.99 2.97 15.32
CA GLU A 67 23.35 2.96 15.88
C GLU A 67 23.95 4.38 16.01
N THR A 68 23.57 5.31 15.15
CA THR A 68 23.97 6.70 15.22
C THR A 68 23.22 7.50 16.29
N GLY A 69 22.31 6.87 17.03
CA GLY A 69 21.47 7.50 18.05
C GLY A 69 20.23 8.24 17.49
N GLU A 70 20.00 8.21 16.18
CA GLU A 70 18.85 8.85 15.56
C GLU A 70 17.55 8.11 15.92
N LEU A 71 16.55 8.87 16.38
CA LEU A 71 15.22 8.36 16.64
C LEU A 71 14.30 8.58 15.44
N LYS A 72 13.56 7.55 15.05
CA LYS A 72 12.58 7.59 13.95
C LYS A 72 11.30 6.88 14.34
N LYS A 73 10.21 7.35 13.76
CA LYS A 73 8.92 6.65 13.79
C LYS A 73 8.67 5.95 12.46
N LEU A 74 8.28 4.70 12.52
CA LEU A 74 7.96 3.87 11.37
C LEU A 74 6.47 3.52 11.40
N LEU A 75 5.84 3.62 10.25
CA LEU A 75 4.50 3.11 10.00
C LEU A 75 4.61 1.90 9.09
N ILE A 76 4.12 0.76 9.52
CA ILE A 76 4.16 -0.48 8.76
C ILE A 76 2.72 -0.87 8.43
N GLU A 77 2.40 -0.94 7.16
CA GLU A 77 1.07 -1.30 6.64
C GLU A 77 1.16 -2.55 5.78
N ILE A 78 0.29 -3.52 6.05
CA ILE A 78 0.09 -4.69 5.20
C ILE A 78 -1.21 -4.48 4.41
N GLN A 79 -1.09 -4.35 3.09
CA GLN A 79 -2.24 -4.10 2.23
C GLN A 79 -2.45 -5.25 1.26
N LYS A 80 -3.52 -6.03 1.45
CA LYS A 80 -3.79 -7.26 0.70
C LYS A 80 -4.49 -7.02 -0.63
N ALA A 81 -5.18 -5.89 -0.81
CA ALA A 81 -5.92 -5.58 -2.02
C ALA A 81 -5.68 -4.14 -2.48
N LYS A 82 -5.65 -3.96 -3.81
CA LYS A 82 -5.55 -2.64 -4.43
C LYS A 82 -6.93 -2.01 -4.50
N ASN A 83 -7.26 -1.16 -3.53
CA ASN A 83 -8.48 -0.35 -3.61
C ASN A 83 -8.23 1.09 -3.11
N GLN A 84 -9.03 2.03 -3.60
CA GLN A 84 -8.86 3.44 -3.27
C GLN A 84 -9.25 3.76 -1.82
N ILE A 85 -10.15 2.98 -1.23
CA ILE A 85 -10.60 3.19 0.16
C ILE A 85 -9.46 2.88 1.12
N ASP A 86 -8.70 1.80 0.88
CA ASP A 86 -7.53 1.47 1.68
C ASP A 86 -6.46 2.55 1.58
N LEU A 87 -6.23 3.08 0.38
CA LEU A 87 -5.30 4.19 0.18
C LEU A 87 -5.76 5.44 0.96
N MET A 88 -7.05 5.79 0.91
CA MET A 88 -7.60 6.93 1.65
C MET A 88 -7.50 6.73 3.16
N ARG A 89 -7.80 5.53 3.63
CA ARG A 89 -7.65 5.15 5.04
C ARG A 89 -6.21 5.31 5.50
N PHE A 90 -5.25 4.77 4.73
CA PHE A 90 -3.84 4.92 5.07
C PHE A 90 -3.39 6.38 5.09
N ARG A 91 -3.82 7.19 4.13
CA ARG A 91 -3.52 8.64 4.12
C ARG A 91 -4.08 9.36 5.35
N ASN A 92 -5.28 9.03 5.77
CA ASN A 92 -5.87 9.57 6.99
C ASN A 92 -5.05 9.16 8.23
N TYR A 93 -4.66 7.90 8.29
CA TYR A 93 -3.82 7.40 9.36
C TYR A 93 -2.44 8.08 9.40
N LEU A 94 -1.80 8.22 8.25
CA LEU A 94 -0.54 8.94 8.11
C LEU A 94 -0.69 10.40 8.59
N ALA A 95 -1.78 11.08 8.21
CA ALA A 95 -2.06 12.44 8.65
C ALA A 95 -2.23 12.54 10.18
N GLU A 96 -2.89 11.55 10.81
CA GLU A 96 -2.99 11.50 12.27
C GLU A 96 -1.61 11.33 12.94
N GLN A 97 -0.71 10.56 12.34
CA GLN A 97 0.65 10.42 12.88
C GLN A 97 1.48 11.69 12.74
N TYR A 98 1.26 12.47 11.68
CA TYR A 98 1.89 13.79 11.53
C TYR A 98 1.40 14.82 12.56
N LYS A 99 0.17 14.68 13.07
CA LYS A 99 -0.37 15.56 14.11
C LYS A 99 0.10 15.17 15.51
N LYS A 100 0.50 13.90 15.71
CA LYS A 100 0.88 13.41 17.04
C LYS A 100 2.23 13.97 17.46
N GLU A 101 2.27 14.47 18.67
CA GLU A 101 3.48 14.74 19.41
C GLU A 101 4.08 13.44 19.94
N ASP A 102 5.39 13.33 19.89
CA ASP A 102 6.13 12.24 20.50
C ASP A 102 6.78 12.72 21.79
N THR A 103 6.95 11.83 22.76
CA THR A 103 7.63 12.15 24.01
C THR A 103 8.92 11.34 24.09
N VAL A 104 10.03 12.03 24.21
CA VAL A 104 11.37 11.45 24.40
C VAL A 104 12.01 12.12 25.60
N ASN A 105 12.40 11.35 26.61
CA ASN A 105 13.01 11.85 27.86
C ASN A 105 12.18 12.96 28.55
N ASN A 106 10.85 12.82 28.55
CA ASN A 106 9.88 13.80 29.06
C ASN A 106 9.82 15.14 28.29
N GLU A 107 10.43 15.21 27.10
CA GLU A 107 10.31 16.35 26.21
C GLU A 107 9.39 16.03 25.03
N ILE A 108 8.58 17.00 24.63
CA ILE A 108 7.75 16.89 23.43
C ILE A 108 8.64 17.12 22.22
N VAL A 109 8.64 16.16 21.32
CA VAL A 109 9.46 16.17 20.09
C VAL A 109 8.61 15.77 18.89
N VAL A 110 9.09 16.09 17.70
CA VAL A 110 8.56 15.55 16.44
C VAL A 110 9.64 14.62 15.87
N LEU A 111 9.32 13.35 15.71
CA LEU A 111 10.21 12.37 15.12
C LEU A 111 10.06 12.33 13.59
N PRO A 112 11.17 12.17 12.84
CA PRO A 112 11.10 11.85 11.42
C PRO A 112 10.27 10.58 11.19
N LEU A 113 9.46 10.58 10.13
CA LEU A 113 8.58 9.49 9.80
C LEU A 113 9.11 8.71 8.59
N THR A 114 8.98 7.40 8.62
CA THR A 114 9.23 6.50 7.50
C THR A 114 8.08 5.51 7.38
N THR A 115 7.69 5.14 6.16
CA THR A 115 6.62 4.17 5.93
C THR A 115 7.16 2.90 5.28
N ILE A 116 6.60 1.76 5.68
CA ILE A 116 6.87 0.46 5.08
C ILE A 116 5.53 -0.13 4.64
N TYR A 117 5.38 -0.37 3.35
CA TYR A 117 4.20 -1.00 2.76
C TYR A 117 4.52 -2.41 2.33
N ILE A 118 3.74 -3.38 2.79
CA ILE A 118 3.79 -4.77 2.34
C ILE A 118 2.54 -5.00 1.50
N LEU A 119 2.71 -5.09 0.18
CA LEU A 119 1.60 -5.19 -0.78
C LEU A 119 1.38 -6.65 -1.20
N GLY A 120 0.18 -7.16 -0.97
CA GLY A 120 -0.32 -8.43 -1.48
C GLY A 120 -0.94 -8.31 -2.87
N PHE A 121 -0.51 -7.33 -3.66
CA PHE A 121 -0.91 -7.11 -5.04
C PHE A 121 0.23 -6.46 -5.84
N LEU A 122 0.15 -6.56 -7.15
CA LEU A 122 1.15 -6.02 -8.05
C LEU A 122 0.89 -4.56 -8.43
N LEU A 123 1.96 -3.78 -8.49
CA LEU A 123 2.00 -2.50 -9.18
C LEU A 123 2.44 -2.77 -10.62
N PRO A 124 1.58 -2.58 -11.64
CA PRO A 124 1.89 -2.98 -13.02
C PRO A 124 3.13 -2.30 -13.59
N GLU A 125 3.39 -1.06 -13.18
CA GLU A 125 4.46 -0.22 -13.68
C GLU A 125 5.82 -0.52 -13.02
N ILE A 126 5.84 -1.27 -11.90
CA ILE A 126 7.02 -1.50 -11.08
C ILE A 126 7.30 -3.00 -10.98
N HIS A 127 8.45 -3.42 -11.48
CA HIS A 127 8.81 -4.83 -11.63
C HIS A 127 9.79 -5.36 -10.55
N THR A 128 10.17 -4.54 -9.57
CA THR A 128 11.03 -4.95 -8.46
C THR A 128 10.22 -5.44 -7.26
N PRO A 129 10.67 -6.45 -6.51
CA PRO A 129 10.00 -6.92 -5.30
C PRO A 129 10.08 -5.93 -4.13
N CYS A 130 11.13 -5.10 -4.08
CA CYS A 130 11.31 -4.11 -3.04
C CYS A 130 11.86 -2.82 -3.65
N LEU A 131 11.26 -1.69 -3.30
CA LEU A 131 11.74 -0.37 -3.74
C LEU A 131 11.70 0.62 -2.58
N LYS A 132 12.59 1.58 -2.65
CA LYS A 132 12.64 2.74 -1.76
C LYS A 132 12.22 3.98 -2.55
N VAL A 133 11.29 4.74 -2.00
CA VAL A 133 10.96 6.09 -2.46
C VAL A 133 11.64 7.05 -1.51
N GLU A 134 12.66 7.74 -1.98
CA GLU A 134 13.46 8.63 -1.14
C GLU A 134 13.40 10.08 -1.62
N ARG A 135 13.62 10.99 -0.67
CA ARG A 135 13.64 12.42 -0.93
C ARG A 135 15.04 12.88 -1.32
N ASN A 136 15.11 13.64 -2.40
CA ASN A 136 16.32 14.33 -2.80
C ASN A 136 16.09 15.84 -2.79
N TYR A 137 16.98 16.58 -2.18
CA TYR A 137 16.95 18.04 -2.20
C TYR A 137 17.58 18.53 -3.48
N ARG A 138 16.89 19.42 -4.17
CA ARG A 138 17.39 20.05 -5.37
C ARG A 138 17.35 21.55 -5.23
N ASP A 139 18.51 22.21 -5.37
CA ASP A 139 18.58 23.65 -5.54
C ASP A 139 17.86 24.04 -6.83
N GLN A 140 16.79 24.81 -6.72
CA GLN A 140 15.99 25.21 -7.86
C GLN A 140 16.64 26.35 -8.67
N ILE A 141 17.61 27.06 -8.10
CA ILE A 141 18.36 28.14 -8.79
C ILE A 141 19.48 27.52 -9.62
N ASN A 142 20.35 26.76 -8.96
CA ASN A 142 21.55 26.19 -9.60
C ASN A 142 21.30 24.82 -10.24
N LYS A 143 20.11 24.23 -10.05
CA LYS A 143 19.69 22.90 -10.56
C LYS A 143 20.57 21.75 -10.10
N THR A 144 21.27 21.91 -8.98
CA THR A 144 22.14 20.89 -8.37
C THR A 144 21.43 20.11 -7.29
N THR A 145 21.86 18.87 -7.07
CA THR A 145 21.39 18.05 -5.94
C THR A 145 22.21 18.40 -4.71
N LEU A 146 21.52 18.65 -3.59
CA LEU A 146 22.15 18.93 -2.30
C LEU A 146 22.39 17.63 -1.54
N THR A 147 23.56 17.48 -0.95
CA THR A 147 23.91 16.31 -0.11
C THR A 147 23.58 16.53 1.36
N THR A 148 23.51 17.80 1.79
CA THR A 148 23.19 18.16 3.16
C THR A 148 21.70 18.04 3.41
N LYS A 149 21.32 17.30 4.45
CA LYS A 149 19.92 17.14 4.90
C LYS A 149 19.62 18.14 6.02
N SER A 150 18.39 18.61 6.09
CA SER A 150 17.89 19.51 7.14
C SER A 150 16.92 18.76 8.04
N ASP A 151 17.13 18.77 9.34
CA ASP A 151 16.24 18.16 10.33
C ASP A 151 14.78 18.65 10.17
N PHE A 152 14.61 19.94 9.90
CA PHE A 152 13.30 20.51 9.66
C PHE A 152 12.59 19.87 8.45
N VAL A 153 13.31 19.73 7.33
CA VAL A 153 12.73 19.15 6.10
C VAL A 153 12.49 17.65 6.26
N GLU A 154 13.38 16.93 6.96
CA GLU A 154 13.21 15.50 7.24
C GLU A 154 11.93 15.20 8.07
N LYS A 155 11.50 16.15 8.88
CA LYS A 155 10.27 16.05 9.68
C LYS A 155 9.00 16.47 8.93
N LEU A 156 9.12 17.21 7.81
CA LEU A 156 7.97 17.67 7.02
C LEU A 156 7.40 16.58 6.08
N THR A 157 8.22 15.65 5.65
CA THR A 157 7.86 14.60 4.71
C THR A 157 8.49 13.28 5.14
N HIS A 158 8.28 12.20 4.41
CA HIS A 158 8.81 10.88 4.76
C HIS A 158 9.34 10.13 3.55
N ASP A 159 10.22 9.17 3.80
CA ASP A 159 10.63 8.15 2.86
C ASP A 159 9.72 6.93 2.99
N SER A 160 9.58 6.16 1.92
CA SER A 160 8.73 4.97 1.88
C SER A 160 9.49 3.77 1.36
N TYR A 161 9.26 2.62 1.97
CA TYR A 161 9.71 1.31 1.49
C TYR A 161 8.48 0.51 1.06
N ILE A 162 8.52 -0.07 -0.12
CA ILE A 162 7.39 -0.80 -0.69
C ILE A 162 7.87 -2.19 -1.08
N VAL A 163 7.24 -3.21 -0.48
CA VAL A 163 7.49 -4.62 -0.77
C VAL A 163 6.29 -5.19 -1.50
N GLN A 164 6.49 -5.72 -2.71
CA GLN A 164 5.49 -6.42 -3.49
C GLN A 164 5.69 -7.93 -3.32
N VAL A 165 4.91 -8.57 -2.44
CA VAL A 165 5.16 -9.98 -2.07
C VAL A 165 5.00 -10.96 -3.24
N ASP A 166 4.10 -10.66 -4.20
CA ASP A 166 3.90 -11.47 -5.40
C ASP A 166 5.05 -11.33 -6.44
N ARG A 167 6.02 -10.43 -6.21
CA ARG A 167 7.23 -10.30 -7.03
C ARG A 167 8.47 -10.90 -6.40
N ILE A 168 8.36 -11.38 -5.18
CA ILE A 168 9.46 -12.07 -4.51
C ILE A 168 9.66 -13.39 -5.24
N THR A 169 10.88 -13.58 -5.75
CA THR A 169 11.29 -14.78 -6.47
C THR A 169 12.21 -15.62 -5.59
N ASP A 170 12.52 -16.81 -6.04
CA ASP A 170 13.44 -17.74 -5.39
C ASP A 170 14.89 -17.22 -5.36
N ARG A 171 15.14 -16.17 -4.57
CA ARG A 171 16.45 -15.57 -4.28
C ARG A 171 16.75 -15.67 -2.81
N TYR A 172 17.95 -16.09 -2.46
CA TYR A 172 18.36 -16.29 -1.07
C TYR A 172 19.85 -15.98 -0.86
N GLN A 173 20.32 -14.86 -1.41
CA GLN A 173 21.75 -14.50 -1.41
C GLN A 173 22.09 -13.42 -0.38
N THR A 174 21.34 -12.33 -0.39
CA THR A 174 21.56 -11.19 0.50
C THR A 174 20.66 -11.29 1.74
N HIS A 175 20.95 -10.50 2.79
CA HIS A 175 20.07 -10.40 3.96
C HIS A 175 18.66 -9.96 3.56
N LEU A 176 18.53 -9.07 2.57
CA LEU A 176 17.24 -8.64 2.05
C LEU A 176 16.52 -9.78 1.34
N ASP A 177 17.20 -10.55 0.49
CA ASP A 177 16.60 -11.73 -0.16
C ASP A 177 16.09 -12.73 0.89
N LYS A 178 16.89 -13.00 1.92
CA LYS A 178 16.53 -13.93 3.02
C LYS A 178 15.32 -13.42 3.81
N LEU A 179 15.27 -12.14 4.12
CA LEU A 179 14.10 -11.53 4.75
C LEU A 179 12.86 -11.65 3.86
N LEU A 180 12.98 -11.28 2.57
CA LEU A 180 11.86 -11.28 1.65
C LEU A 180 11.34 -12.70 1.38
N SER A 181 12.19 -13.73 1.39
CA SER A 181 11.78 -15.12 1.15
C SER A 181 10.72 -15.61 2.14
N ILE A 182 10.68 -15.05 3.36
CA ILE A 182 9.64 -15.34 4.35
C ILE A 182 8.25 -14.93 3.81
N PHE A 183 8.19 -13.85 3.02
CA PHE A 183 6.96 -13.29 2.44
C PHE A 183 6.63 -13.81 1.04
N GLU A 184 7.47 -14.66 0.46
CA GLU A 184 7.23 -15.22 -0.87
C GLU A 184 5.86 -15.93 -0.95
N GLN A 185 5.09 -15.65 -2.01
CA GLN A 185 3.72 -16.15 -2.17
C GLN A 185 3.67 -17.38 -3.07
N THR A 186 4.51 -18.36 -2.77
CA THR A 186 4.61 -19.66 -3.46
C THR A 186 4.49 -20.82 -2.48
N ASN A 187 4.49 -22.04 -3.00
CA ASN A 187 4.54 -23.29 -2.22
C ASN A 187 3.46 -23.40 -1.13
N PHE A 188 2.27 -22.89 -1.41
CA PHE A 188 1.14 -23.04 -0.51
C PHE A 188 0.71 -24.50 -0.42
N VAL A 189 0.46 -24.96 0.80
CA VAL A 189 -0.01 -26.33 1.10
C VAL A 189 -1.51 -26.37 1.33
N ASP A 190 -2.18 -25.21 1.30
CA ASP A 190 -3.63 -25.10 1.45
C ASP A 190 -4.23 -24.15 0.41
N ASP A 191 -5.47 -24.40 0.01
CA ASP A 191 -6.21 -23.59 -0.99
C ASP A 191 -6.49 -22.15 -0.50
N LYS A 192 -6.40 -21.94 0.79
CA LYS A 192 -6.64 -20.63 1.43
C LYS A 192 -5.41 -19.72 1.44
N ARG A 193 -4.25 -20.21 1.03
CA ARG A 193 -2.95 -19.52 1.10
C ARG A 193 -2.56 -19.03 2.50
N ILE A 194 -2.98 -19.77 3.53
CA ILE A 194 -2.67 -19.48 4.92
C ILE A 194 -1.33 -20.08 5.31
N ILE A 195 -1.04 -21.27 4.78
CA ILE A 195 0.13 -22.07 5.14
C ILE A 195 0.93 -22.37 3.88
N LYS A 196 2.25 -22.21 4.00
CA LYS A 196 3.18 -22.50 2.90
C LYS A 196 4.37 -23.30 3.37
N GLU A 197 5.06 -23.95 2.46
CA GLU A 197 6.32 -24.62 2.69
C GLU A 197 7.47 -23.63 2.50
N PHE A 198 8.31 -23.47 3.53
CA PHE A 198 9.56 -22.73 3.46
C PHE A 198 10.68 -23.72 3.11
N THR A 199 11.27 -23.55 1.95
CA THR A 199 12.19 -24.52 1.31
C THR A 199 13.66 -24.14 1.43
N HIS A 200 13.96 -22.88 1.79
CA HIS A 200 15.33 -22.39 1.90
C HIS A 200 16.06 -22.98 3.12
N GLU A 201 17.37 -23.15 2.99
CA GLU A 201 18.23 -23.47 4.12
C GLU A 201 18.39 -22.24 5.04
N VAL A 202 18.15 -22.44 6.33
CA VAL A 202 18.16 -21.35 7.31
C VAL A 202 19.58 -21.22 7.88
N ASP A 203 20.30 -20.20 7.44
CA ASP A 203 21.69 -19.91 7.82
C ASP A 203 21.84 -18.67 8.73
N LEU A 204 20.76 -17.91 8.94
CA LEU A 204 20.70 -16.76 9.83
C LEU A 204 19.80 -17.05 11.03
N GLU A 205 20.28 -16.70 12.23
CA GLU A 205 19.54 -16.93 13.47
C GLU A 205 18.22 -16.16 13.49
N GLU A 206 18.18 -14.94 12.95
CA GLU A 206 16.97 -14.12 12.83
C GLU A 206 15.91 -14.77 11.96
N ILE A 207 16.32 -15.36 10.84
CA ILE A 207 15.44 -16.12 9.94
C ILE A 207 14.93 -17.37 10.65
N LYS A 208 15.80 -18.07 11.39
CA LYS A 208 15.41 -19.23 12.18
C LYS A 208 14.33 -18.89 13.20
N ILE A 209 14.55 -17.84 13.99
CA ILE A 209 13.58 -17.41 15.00
C ILE A 209 12.26 -17.02 14.30
N ALA A 210 12.32 -16.27 13.21
CA ALA A 210 11.14 -15.88 12.46
C ALA A 210 10.37 -17.09 11.92
N THR A 211 11.06 -18.04 11.29
CA THR A 211 10.44 -19.26 10.75
C THR A 211 9.89 -20.18 11.84
N ASP A 212 10.55 -20.26 12.99
CA ASP A 212 10.04 -21.01 14.14
C ASP A 212 8.74 -20.41 14.71
N ILE A 213 8.67 -19.07 14.83
CA ILE A 213 7.45 -18.35 15.22
C ILE A 213 6.33 -18.63 14.20
N LEU A 214 6.63 -18.48 12.92
CA LEU A 214 5.67 -18.70 11.82
C LEU A 214 5.24 -20.17 11.74
N HIS A 215 6.13 -21.11 12.01
CA HIS A 215 5.79 -22.53 12.11
C HIS A 215 4.80 -22.79 13.24
N HIS A 216 5.06 -22.22 14.41
CA HIS A 216 4.14 -22.33 15.55
C HIS A 216 2.76 -21.77 15.18
N SER A 217 2.69 -20.59 14.59
CA SER A 217 1.42 -19.98 14.16
C SER A 217 0.68 -20.81 13.09
N GLY A 218 1.41 -21.53 12.22
CA GLY A 218 0.83 -22.40 11.21
C GLY A 218 0.37 -23.75 11.72
N THR A 219 0.91 -24.23 12.85
CA THR A 219 0.60 -25.55 13.43
C THR A 219 -0.33 -25.46 14.64
N ASN A 220 -0.37 -24.34 15.34
CA ASN A 220 -1.27 -24.12 16.47
C ASN A 220 -2.71 -23.92 15.99
N THR A 221 -3.63 -24.75 16.51
CA THR A 221 -5.04 -24.76 16.06
C THR A 221 -5.75 -23.43 16.37
N GLU A 222 -5.46 -22.80 17.49
CA GLU A 222 -6.11 -21.54 17.88
C GLU A 222 -5.61 -20.36 17.04
N GLU A 223 -4.30 -20.27 16.80
CA GLU A 223 -3.73 -19.24 15.93
C GLU A 223 -4.20 -19.42 14.49
N LYS A 224 -4.24 -20.65 13.98
CA LYS A 224 -4.78 -20.95 12.66
C LYS A 224 -6.23 -20.49 12.49
N ARG A 225 -7.08 -20.68 13.49
CA ARG A 225 -8.46 -20.18 13.49
C ARG A 225 -8.52 -18.64 13.37
N LYS A 226 -7.64 -17.92 14.05
CA LYS A 226 -7.57 -16.45 13.94
C LYS A 226 -7.21 -16.01 12.51
N ILE A 227 -6.23 -16.71 11.89
CA ILE A 227 -5.84 -16.44 10.50
C ILE A 227 -7.01 -16.74 9.54
N GLU A 228 -7.70 -17.85 9.73
CA GLU A 228 -8.88 -18.21 8.93
C GLU A 228 -9.99 -17.17 9.05
N THR A 229 -10.27 -16.69 10.26
CA THR A 229 -11.26 -15.63 10.49
C THR A 229 -10.86 -14.32 9.80
N GLU A 230 -9.59 -13.93 9.88
CA GLU A 230 -9.06 -12.77 9.17
C GLU A 230 -9.22 -12.92 7.66
N GLN A 231 -8.89 -14.08 7.11
CA GLN A 231 -9.03 -14.37 5.69
C GLN A 231 -10.48 -14.29 5.21
N GLU A 232 -11.42 -14.84 5.98
CA GLU A 232 -12.84 -14.80 5.64
C GLU A 232 -13.39 -13.36 5.64
N ALA A 233 -12.99 -12.56 6.63
CA ALA A 233 -13.31 -11.13 6.66
C ALA A 233 -12.78 -10.42 5.41
N TRP A 234 -11.55 -10.69 5.00
CA TRP A 234 -10.93 -10.14 3.80
C TRP A 234 -11.67 -10.54 2.51
N ARG A 235 -12.02 -11.82 2.37
CA ARG A 235 -12.79 -12.31 1.21
C ARG A 235 -14.12 -11.59 1.08
N THR A 236 -14.81 -11.39 2.19
CA THR A 236 -16.08 -10.69 2.22
C THR A 236 -15.93 -9.23 1.79
N VAL A 237 -14.95 -8.54 2.34
CA VAL A 237 -14.65 -7.13 2.00
C VAL A 237 -14.28 -7.01 0.52
N ASN A 238 -13.39 -7.84 0.01
CA ASN A 238 -12.97 -7.80 -1.39
C ASN A 238 -14.14 -8.07 -2.34
N ALA A 239 -14.99 -9.07 -2.06
CA ALA A 239 -16.17 -9.36 -2.88
C ALA A 239 -17.15 -8.17 -2.94
N MET A 240 -17.32 -7.44 -1.84
CA MET A 240 -18.15 -6.25 -1.81
C MET A 240 -17.55 -5.11 -2.66
N PHE A 241 -16.24 -4.91 -2.61
CA PHE A 241 -15.55 -3.89 -3.41
C PHE A 241 -15.58 -4.21 -4.90
N GLU A 242 -15.31 -5.45 -5.29
CA GLU A 242 -15.43 -5.89 -6.68
C GLU A 242 -16.86 -5.69 -7.22
N GLY A 243 -17.87 -5.96 -6.40
CA GLY A 243 -19.27 -5.72 -6.75
C GLY A 243 -19.56 -4.22 -6.98
N LYS A 244 -19.07 -3.35 -6.10
CA LYS A 244 -19.21 -1.88 -6.27
C LYS A 244 -18.45 -1.39 -7.50
N GLU A 245 -17.22 -1.85 -7.72
CA GLU A 245 -16.40 -1.43 -8.86
C GLU A 245 -17.03 -1.84 -10.19
N LYS A 246 -17.52 -3.08 -10.30
CA LYS A 246 -18.26 -3.54 -11.48
C LYS A 246 -19.51 -2.68 -11.75
N LYS A 247 -20.22 -2.30 -10.70
CA LYS A 247 -21.38 -1.40 -10.82
C LYS A 247 -20.98 -0.02 -11.33
N TYR A 248 -19.90 0.58 -10.77
CA TYR A 248 -19.40 1.87 -11.23
C TYR A 248 -18.90 1.83 -12.68
N GLN A 249 -18.19 0.79 -13.07
CA GLN A 249 -17.72 0.61 -14.43
C GLN A 249 -18.90 0.51 -15.41
N LYS A 250 -19.96 -0.21 -15.04
CA LYS A 250 -21.17 -0.30 -15.84
C LYS A 250 -21.87 1.05 -15.99
N GLU A 251 -22.05 1.79 -14.87
CA GLU A 251 -22.64 3.14 -14.89
C GLU A 251 -21.79 4.13 -15.71
N LEU A 252 -20.46 4.00 -15.66
CA LEU A 252 -19.55 4.82 -16.46
C LEU A 252 -19.70 4.52 -17.93
N ALA A 253 -19.70 3.24 -18.33
CA ALA A 253 -19.88 2.82 -19.70
C ALA A 253 -21.25 3.27 -20.28
N GLU A 254 -22.32 3.20 -19.50
CA GLU A 254 -23.64 3.70 -19.89
C GLU A 254 -23.65 5.23 -20.10
N LYS A 255 -22.93 5.98 -19.24
CA LYS A 255 -22.77 7.43 -19.38
C LYS A 255 -21.93 7.81 -20.60
N ASP A 256 -20.84 7.11 -20.86
CA ASP A 256 -19.98 7.34 -22.02
C ASP A 256 -20.72 7.04 -23.32
N GLN A 257 -21.52 5.98 -23.36
CA GLN A 257 -22.39 5.70 -24.50
C GLN A 257 -23.42 6.81 -24.73
N ALA A 258 -24.11 7.25 -23.69
CA ALA A 258 -25.08 8.33 -23.77
C ALA A 258 -24.42 9.68 -24.19
N LEU A 259 -23.19 9.93 -23.76
CA LEU A 259 -22.41 11.09 -24.19
C LEU A 259 -22.08 11.01 -25.68
N THR A 260 -21.63 9.85 -26.14
CA THR A 260 -21.31 9.61 -27.57
C THR A 260 -22.54 9.81 -28.47
N GLU A 261 -23.71 9.31 -28.04
CA GLU A 261 -24.97 9.51 -28.77
C GLU A 261 -25.38 11.01 -28.85
N LYS A 262 -25.19 11.73 -27.73
CA LYS A 262 -25.45 13.17 -27.70
C LYS A 262 -24.50 13.96 -28.59
N ASP A 263 -23.23 13.61 -28.63
CA ASP A 263 -22.23 14.26 -29.48
C ASP A 263 -22.53 14.02 -30.97
N GLN A 264 -22.95 12.80 -31.33
CA GLN A 264 -23.40 12.50 -32.70
C GLN A 264 -24.62 13.33 -33.07
N ALA A 265 -25.64 13.39 -32.25
CA ALA A 265 -26.82 14.20 -32.47
C ALA A 265 -26.50 15.70 -32.57
N LEU A 266 -25.56 16.20 -31.78
CA LEU A 266 -25.08 17.59 -31.84
C LEU A 266 -24.35 17.86 -33.16
N MET A 267 -23.53 16.94 -33.65
CA MET A 267 -22.85 17.05 -34.94
C MET A 267 -23.86 17.08 -36.10
N GLU A 268 -24.88 16.23 -36.08
CA GLU A 268 -25.94 16.21 -37.09
C GLU A 268 -26.74 17.51 -37.09
N ASN A 269 -27.12 18.01 -35.93
CA ASN A 269 -27.81 19.28 -35.79
C ASN A 269 -26.97 20.46 -36.30
N LYS A 270 -25.66 20.50 -36.02
CA LYS A 270 -24.75 21.52 -36.56
C LYS A 270 -24.67 21.48 -38.09
N LYS A 271 -24.60 20.27 -38.68
CA LYS A 271 -24.61 20.13 -40.13
C LYS A 271 -25.92 20.67 -40.74
N ALA A 272 -27.06 20.26 -40.18
CA ALA A 272 -28.37 20.73 -40.63
C ALA A 272 -28.52 22.25 -40.47
N LEU A 273 -27.97 22.84 -39.41
CA LEU A 273 -27.98 24.31 -39.26
C LEU A 273 -27.14 25.01 -40.32
N THR A 274 -25.93 24.50 -40.59
CA THR A 274 -25.06 25.06 -41.66
C THR A 274 -25.69 24.97 -43.02
N GLU A 275 -26.38 23.87 -43.36
CA GLU A 275 -27.13 23.72 -44.61
C GLU A 275 -28.28 24.73 -44.72
N LYS A 276 -29.03 24.97 -43.65
CA LYS A 276 -30.08 25.99 -43.58
C LYS A 276 -29.52 27.41 -43.77
N ASP A 277 -28.40 27.74 -43.15
CA ASP A 277 -27.75 29.03 -43.26
C ASP A 277 -27.29 29.31 -44.71
N LEU A 278 -26.74 28.29 -45.38
CA LEU A 278 -26.38 28.35 -46.78
C LEU A 278 -27.61 28.60 -47.69
N LEU A 279 -28.70 27.90 -47.43
CA LEU A 279 -29.96 28.08 -48.17
C LEU A 279 -30.54 29.46 -47.94
N ILE A 280 -30.53 29.98 -46.75
CA ILE A 280 -30.96 31.36 -46.42
C ILE A 280 -30.10 32.37 -47.17
N ALA A 281 -28.78 32.21 -47.18
CA ALA A 281 -27.88 33.10 -47.91
C ALA A 281 -28.14 33.07 -49.40
N GLU A 282 -28.46 31.94 -50.05
CA GLU A 282 -28.80 31.79 -51.43
C GLU A 282 -30.14 32.48 -51.77
N LEU A 283 -31.14 32.25 -50.87
CA LEU A 283 -32.47 32.93 -51.07
C LEU A 283 -32.37 34.44 -50.96
N MET A 284 -31.56 34.96 -50.02
CA MET A 284 -31.32 36.41 -49.92
C MET A 284 -30.68 37.02 -51.22
N ARG A 285 -29.63 36.31 -51.73
CA ARG A 285 -29.03 36.70 -53.00
C ARG A 285 -30.03 36.75 -54.20
N LYS A 286 -30.93 35.75 -54.23
CA LYS A 286 -31.99 35.70 -55.32
C LYS A 286 -33.03 36.81 -55.16
N LEU A 287 -33.32 37.22 -53.93
CA LEU A 287 -34.23 38.35 -53.66
C LEU A 287 -33.60 39.68 -54.00
N ASP A 288 -32.34 39.93 -53.71
CA ASP A 288 -31.61 41.14 -54.02
C ASP A 288 -31.40 41.29 -55.55
N ALA A 289 -31.22 40.18 -56.27
CA ALA A 289 -31.12 40.22 -57.76
C ALA A 289 -32.44 40.47 -58.47
N LYS A 290 -33.58 40.46 -57.78
CA LYS A 290 -34.92 40.79 -58.35
C LYS A 290 -35.41 42.19 -58.03
N ARG A 291 -34.64 42.95 -57.25
CA ARG A 291 -34.79 44.36 -56.96
C ARG A 291 -33.93 45.19 -57.95
#